data_f6189ee0ef38c2b14c5f12443787d9a9
#
_entry.id   f6189ee0ef38c2b14c5f12443787d9a9
#
_cell.length_a   1.000
_cell.length_b   1.000
_cell.length_c   1.000
_cell.angle_alpha   90.00
_cell.angle_beta   90.00
_cell.angle_gamma   90.00
#
_symmetry.space_group_name_H-M   'P 1'
#
loop_
_entity.id
_entity.type
_entity.pdbx_description
1 polymer ?
#
loop_
_entity_poly.entity_id
_entity_poly.type
_entity_poly.pdbx_seq_one_letter_code
_entity_poly.pdbx_strand_id
1 'polypeptide(L)'
;MTSTMTSDKVESFLEVVREHESPIRIYPEQTAFISKKLQFDWKEVIEGHFEGDDGHKNFVVHDCGSKESSFVYFGSQKWKLAKIHFHRRSEHLLESKQSKDGSFDAEIHFIHAPVKEPIETGDKMIEPSENLVIGTFVVESSTGAKSDELMSFFSACESGEKSVRMPLEIIKQVTKLEHFYFYRGSLTTKPYSENISWVVFESPLQLDKTVLDPICPTTQEARKGQPWNRRFVLRNFQ
;
A
#
# COMPACT_ATOMS: atom_id res chain seq x y z
N MET A 1 20.62 -24.20 -33.10
CA MET A 1 19.44 -24.72 -32.38
C MET A 1 19.18 -23.79 -31.20
N THR A 2 18.28 -22.85 -31.34
CA THR A 2 17.83 -21.95 -30.27
C THR A 2 16.79 -22.68 -29.46
N SER A 3 17.18 -23.15 -28.26
CA SER A 3 16.24 -23.75 -27.32
C SER A 3 15.35 -22.62 -26.78
N THR A 4 14.10 -22.58 -27.19
CA THR A 4 13.07 -21.74 -26.56
C THR A 4 12.82 -22.23 -25.13
N MET A 5 13.10 -21.41 -24.13
CA MET A 5 12.74 -21.70 -22.74
C MET A 5 11.21 -21.76 -22.63
N THR A 6 10.71 -22.77 -21.95
CA THR A 6 9.27 -22.88 -21.61
C THR A 6 8.92 -21.83 -20.53
N SER A 7 7.64 -21.41 -20.45
CA SER A 7 7.18 -20.41 -19.49
C SER A 7 7.57 -20.76 -18.05
N ASP A 8 7.45 -22.03 -17.66
CA ASP A 8 7.81 -22.53 -16.31
C ASP A 8 9.30 -22.41 -16.00
N LYS A 9 10.17 -22.57 -17.01
CA LYS A 9 11.62 -22.33 -16.85
C LYS A 9 11.96 -20.86 -16.73
N VAL A 10 11.22 -19.99 -17.42
CA VAL A 10 11.38 -18.53 -17.29
C VAL A 10 10.90 -18.07 -15.91
N GLU A 11 9.76 -18.57 -15.43
CA GLU A 11 9.28 -18.27 -14.07
C GLU A 11 10.26 -18.74 -13.00
N SER A 12 10.77 -19.97 -13.09
CA SER A 12 11.75 -20.47 -12.12
C SER A 12 13.07 -19.71 -12.16
N PHE A 13 13.49 -19.23 -13.34
CA PHE A 13 14.68 -18.39 -13.47
C PHE A 13 14.45 -16.99 -12.86
N LEU A 14 13.28 -16.39 -13.07
CA LEU A 14 12.91 -15.12 -12.48
C LEU A 14 12.80 -15.22 -10.95
N GLU A 15 12.33 -16.33 -10.40
CA GLU A 15 12.33 -16.58 -8.95
C GLU A 15 13.73 -16.60 -8.35
N VAL A 16 14.72 -17.15 -9.07
CA VAL A 16 16.11 -17.18 -8.61
C VAL A 16 16.79 -15.80 -8.67
N VAL A 17 16.32 -14.89 -9.53
CA VAL A 17 16.92 -13.57 -9.75
C VAL A 17 16.23 -12.46 -8.96
N ARG A 18 15.08 -12.73 -8.33
CA ARG A 18 14.37 -11.75 -7.52
C ARG A 18 15.15 -11.46 -6.23
N GLU A 19 15.63 -10.24 -6.12
CA GLU A 19 16.43 -9.80 -4.96
C GLU A 19 15.70 -8.79 -4.07
N HIS A 20 14.70 -8.06 -4.62
CA HIS A 20 14.07 -6.92 -3.95
C HIS A 20 12.58 -7.14 -3.70
N GLU A 21 12.23 -8.30 -3.18
CA GLU A 21 10.84 -8.66 -2.95
C GLU A 21 10.23 -8.01 -1.69
N SER A 22 8.90 -7.95 -1.67
CA SER A 22 8.06 -7.45 -0.55
C SER A 22 7.07 -8.53 -0.11
N PRO A 23 6.53 -8.45 1.13
CA PRO A 23 6.81 -7.45 2.16
C PRO A 23 8.16 -7.70 2.86
N ILE A 24 8.59 -6.77 3.72
CA ILE A 24 9.80 -6.93 4.55
C ILE A 24 9.48 -6.75 6.03
N ARG A 25 10.39 -7.25 6.91
CA ARG A 25 10.45 -6.80 8.30
C ARG A 25 11.29 -5.53 8.38
N ILE A 26 10.74 -4.48 8.96
CA ILE A 26 11.42 -3.21 9.17
C ILE A 26 12.10 -3.26 10.55
N TYR A 27 13.40 -2.99 10.58
CA TYR A 27 14.21 -2.85 11.77
C TYR A 27 14.58 -1.37 11.92
N PRO A 28 13.87 -0.60 12.79
CA PRO A 28 14.07 0.85 12.90
C PRO A 28 15.50 1.30 13.10
N GLU A 29 16.26 0.54 13.91
CA GLU A 29 17.67 0.81 14.23
C GLU A 29 18.64 0.60 13.05
N GLN A 30 18.20 -0.13 12.01
CA GLN A 30 19.00 -0.40 10.81
C GLN A 30 18.65 0.53 9.63
N THR A 31 17.72 1.45 9.83
CA THR A 31 17.28 2.36 8.77
C THR A 31 18.15 3.62 8.71
N ALA A 32 18.32 4.17 7.51
CA ALA A 32 19.01 5.45 7.30
C ALA A 32 18.00 6.61 7.22
N PHE A 33 18.45 7.82 7.58
CA PHE A 33 17.59 9.00 7.52
C PHE A 33 17.47 9.57 6.11
N ILE A 34 16.25 10.04 5.75
CA ILE A 34 15.97 10.77 4.53
C ILE A 34 15.15 12.04 4.83
N SER A 35 15.60 13.20 4.37
CA SER A 35 14.87 14.47 4.55
C SER A 35 13.81 14.68 3.46
N LYS A 36 12.92 13.70 3.24
CA LYS A 36 11.82 13.82 2.28
C LYS A 36 10.47 13.76 2.98
N LYS A 37 9.52 14.50 2.45
CA LYS A 37 8.13 14.49 2.92
C LYS A 37 7.23 13.89 1.85
N LEU A 38 6.21 13.19 2.31
CA LEU A 38 5.07 12.81 1.50
C LEU A 38 4.02 13.92 1.63
N GLN A 39 3.44 14.34 0.52
CA GLN A 39 2.37 15.34 0.51
C GLN A 39 1.13 14.73 -0.13
N PHE A 40 0.01 14.84 0.57
CA PHE A 40 -1.28 14.36 0.09
C PHE A 40 -2.08 15.51 -0.55
N ASP A 41 -2.62 15.25 -1.73
CA ASP A 41 -3.71 16.01 -2.36
C ASP A 41 -4.86 15.04 -2.63
N TRP A 42 -5.34 14.40 -1.56
CA TRP A 42 -6.48 13.50 -1.62
C TRP A 42 -7.77 14.28 -1.46
N LYS A 43 -8.76 13.93 -2.27
CA LYS A 43 -10.10 14.51 -2.19
C LYS A 43 -10.84 13.96 -0.97
N GLU A 44 -11.74 14.75 -0.42
CA GLU A 44 -12.62 14.30 0.67
C GLU A 44 -13.65 13.27 0.21
N VAL A 45 -13.94 13.23 -1.09
CA VAL A 45 -14.82 12.24 -1.71
C VAL A 45 -13.99 11.44 -2.71
N ILE A 46 -13.81 10.17 -2.41
CA ILE A 46 -13.15 9.18 -3.27
C ILE A 46 -14.17 8.08 -3.55
N GLU A 47 -14.62 7.98 -4.78
CA GLU A 47 -15.58 6.97 -5.22
C GLU A 47 -14.88 5.84 -5.97
N GLY A 48 -15.42 4.64 -5.83
CA GLY A 48 -14.89 3.44 -6.47
C GLY A 48 -15.87 2.28 -6.36
N HIS A 49 -15.40 1.09 -6.66
CA HIS A 49 -16.13 -0.15 -6.48
C HIS A 49 -15.19 -1.26 -6.03
N PHE A 50 -15.73 -2.29 -5.40
CA PHE A 50 -14.97 -3.47 -5.06
C PHE A 50 -14.91 -4.44 -6.22
N GLU A 51 -13.72 -4.98 -6.52
CA GLU A 51 -13.50 -6.05 -7.48
C GLU A 51 -12.56 -7.11 -6.90
N GLY A 52 -12.57 -8.32 -7.49
CA GLY A 52 -11.74 -9.44 -7.09
C GLY A 52 -12.55 -10.61 -6.57
N ASP A 53 -11.88 -11.72 -6.38
CA ASP A 53 -12.43 -12.98 -5.89
C ASP A 53 -12.22 -13.18 -4.38
N ASP A 54 -12.68 -14.31 -3.87
CA ASP A 54 -12.64 -14.65 -2.45
C ASP A 54 -11.20 -14.75 -1.92
N GLY A 55 -10.67 -13.67 -1.46
CA GLY A 55 -9.34 -13.61 -0.86
C GLY A 55 -8.53 -12.38 -1.25
N HIS A 56 -8.85 -11.70 -2.34
CA HIS A 56 -8.15 -10.50 -2.79
C HIS A 56 -9.11 -9.46 -3.35
N LYS A 57 -9.89 -8.82 -2.47
CA LYS A 57 -10.77 -7.73 -2.88
C LYS A 57 -10.01 -6.41 -2.90
N ASN A 58 -10.16 -5.71 -4.02
CA ASN A 58 -9.59 -4.39 -4.24
C ASN A 58 -10.70 -3.37 -4.34
N PHE A 59 -10.56 -2.25 -3.67
CA PHE A 59 -11.35 -1.07 -3.96
C PHE A 59 -10.68 -0.30 -5.10
N VAL A 60 -11.29 -0.31 -6.29
CA VAL A 60 -10.80 0.37 -7.49
C VAL A 60 -11.40 1.77 -7.53
N VAL A 61 -10.54 2.78 -7.51
CA VAL A 61 -10.94 4.18 -7.54
C VAL A 61 -11.43 4.56 -8.93
N HIS A 62 -12.60 5.19 -9.01
CA HIS A 62 -13.13 5.68 -10.28
C HIS A 62 -12.28 6.81 -10.84
N ASP A 63 -12.03 6.79 -12.15
CA ASP A 63 -11.34 7.88 -12.82
C ASP A 63 -12.31 9.00 -13.18
N CYS A 64 -12.40 10.00 -12.31
CA CYS A 64 -13.27 11.15 -12.49
C CYS A 64 -12.58 12.33 -13.21
N GLY A 65 -11.44 12.08 -13.85
CA GLY A 65 -10.61 13.12 -14.46
C GLY A 65 -9.66 13.80 -13.48
N SER A 66 -8.73 14.61 -14.00
CA SER A 66 -7.61 15.15 -13.21
C SER A 66 -8.01 16.07 -12.06
N LYS A 67 -9.12 16.79 -12.18
CA LYS A 67 -9.60 17.73 -11.14
C LYS A 67 -10.17 17.02 -9.91
N GLU A 68 -10.75 15.85 -10.09
CA GLU A 68 -11.41 15.06 -9.03
C GLU A 68 -10.53 13.90 -8.53
N SER A 69 -9.35 13.72 -9.13
CA SER A 69 -8.42 12.64 -8.73
C SER A 69 -7.66 13.00 -7.47
N SER A 70 -7.33 11.98 -6.68
CA SER A 70 -6.50 12.07 -5.49
C SER A 70 -5.05 11.77 -5.82
N PHE A 71 -4.14 12.63 -5.39
CA PHE A 71 -2.72 12.52 -5.69
C PHE A 71 -1.86 12.48 -4.44
N VAL A 72 -0.66 11.94 -4.60
CA VAL A 72 0.43 12.10 -3.64
C VAL A 72 1.68 12.61 -4.36
N TYR A 73 2.47 13.38 -3.62
CA TYR A 73 3.76 13.89 -4.08
C TYR A 73 4.87 13.39 -3.16
N PHE A 74 5.92 12.85 -3.75
CA PHE A 74 7.11 12.44 -3.03
C PHE A 74 8.35 12.99 -3.74
N GLY A 75 8.95 14.02 -3.16
CA GLY A 75 9.93 14.84 -3.86
C GLY A 75 9.27 15.62 -5.00
N SER A 76 9.83 15.55 -6.21
CA SER A 76 9.28 16.19 -7.42
C SER A 76 8.33 15.29 -8.21
N GLN A 77 8.09 14.08 -7.77
CA GLN A 77 7.27 13.10 -8.48
C GLN A 77 5.84 13.09 -7.96
N LYS A 78 4.89 12.77 -8.85
CA LYS A 78 3.45 12.78 -8.60
C LYS A 78 2.83 11.45 -8.99
N TRP A 79 1.96 10.92 -8.13
CA TRP A 79 1.22 9.69 -8.38
C TRP A 79 -0.26 9.89 -8.10
N LYS A 80 -1.09 9.18 -8.86
CA LYS A 80 -2.56 9.18 -8.74
C LYS A 80 -3.02 7.94 -7.98
N LEU A 81 -3.86 8.11 -6.97
CA LEU A 81 -4.51 6.99 -6.29
C LEU A 81 -5.37 6.20 -7.28
N ALA A 82 -5.10 4.92 -7.40
CA ALA A 82 -5.77 4.04 -8.36
C ALA A 82 -6.55 2.91 -7.67
N LYS A 83 -6.01 2.36 -6.57
CA LYS A 83 -6.55 1.15 -5.97
C LYS A 83 -6.21 1.10 -4.48
N ILE A 84 -7.08 0.46 -3.70
CA ILE A 84 -6.84 0.18 -2.28
C ILE A 84 -7.01 -1.31 -2.05
N HIS A 85 -6.09 -1.90 -1.31
CA HIS A 85 -6.06 -3.32 -0.99
C HIS A 85 -5.99 -3.53 0.53
N PHE A 86 -6.68 -4.55 1.03
CA PHE A 86 -6.80 -4.80 2.47
C PHE A 86 -6.25 -6.18 2.81
N HIS A 87 -5.48 -6.26 3.89
CA HIS A 87 -4.92 -7.50 4.40
C HIS A 87 -5.32 -7.70 5.86
N ARG A 88 -5.90 -8.85 6.20
CA ARG A 88 -6.05 -9.29 7.60
C ARG A 88 -4.73 -9.88 8.05
N ARG A 89 -4.20 -9.37 9.16
CA ARG A 89 -2.79 -9.37 9.57
C ARG A 89 -1.92 -8.59 8.59
N SER A 90 -1.02 -7.80 9.15
CA SER A 90 -0.10 -7.03 8.34
C SER A 90 0.84 -7.94 7.56
N GLU A 91 1.14 -7.57 6.32
CA GLU A 91 2.17 -8.22 5.51
C GLU A 91 3.57 -7.70 5.88
N HIS A 92 3.73 -6.38 6.04
CA HIS A 92 4.93 -5.83 6.65
C HIS A 92 4.98 -6.10 8.14
N LEU A 93 6.19 -6.21 8.65
CA LEU A 93 6.45 -6.36 10.07
C LEU A 93 7.26 -5.15 10.55
N LEU A 94 6.85 -4.58 11.69
CA LEU A 94 7.55 -3.44 12.32
C LEU A 94 7.56 -3.64 13.84
N GLU A 95 8.74 -3.69 14.43
CA GLU A 95 8.84 -3.75 15.88
C GLU A 95 8.44 -2.40 16.50
N SER A 96 7.34 -2.41 17.22
CA SER A 96 6.83 -1.24 17.95
C SER A 96 6.11 -1.67 19.22
N LYS A 97 5.80 -0.70 20.09
CA LYS A 97 5.01 -0.98 21.30
C LYS A 97 3.56 -1.41 21.01
N GLN A 98 3.08 -1.15 19.79
CA GLN A 98 1.71 -1.44 19.37
C GLN A 98 1.61 -2.73 18.56
N SER A 99 2.75 -3.34 18.20
CA SER A 99 2.79 -4.57 17.44
C SER A 99 2.95 -5.79 18.35
N LYS A 100 2.42 -6.93 17.90
CA LYS A 100 2.69 -8.24 18.48
C LYS A 100 3.67 -8.98 17.57
N ASP A 101 4.89 -9.22 18.05
CA ASP A 101 5.97 -9.85 17.26
C ASP A 101 6.28 -9.12 15.95
N GLY A 102 6.08 -7.78 15.93
CA GLY A 102 6.21 -6.93 14.74
C GLY A 102 4.97 -6.93 13.84
N SER A 103 3.96 -7.74 14.10
CA SER A 103 2.73 -7.83 13.29
C SER A 103 1.63 -6.95 13.88
N PHE A 104 0.73 -6.48 13.03
CA PHE A 104 -0.47 -5.72 13.36
C PHE A 104 -1.73 -6.49 12.93
N ASP A 105 -2.90 -6.05 13.38
CA ASP A 105 -4.16 -6.74 13.13
C ASP A 105 -4.58 -6.72 11.66
N ALA A 106 -4.25 -5.63 10.95
CA ALA A 106 -4.45 -5.51 9.51
C ALA A 106 -3.42 -4.55 8.88
N GLU A 107 -3.39 -4.52 7.56
CA GLU A 107 -2.65 -3.54 6.75
C GLU A 107 -3.48 -3.11 5.56
N ILE A 108 -3.46 -1.82 5.25
CA ILE A 108 -4.13 -1.24 4.08
C ILE A 108 -3.07 -0.73 3.12
N HIS A 109 -3.14 -1.15 1.86
CA HIS A 109 -2.27 -0.69 0.79
C HIS A 109 -3.01 0.28 -0.13
N PHE A 110 -2.51 1.50 -0.22
CA PHE A 110 -3.00 2.52 -1.15
C PHE A 110 -2.06 2.57 -2.36
N ILE A 111 -2.48 1.99 -3.47
CA ILE A 111 -1.70 1.84 -4.69
C ILE A 111 -1.90 3.07 -5.56
N HIS A 112 -0.80 3.75 -5.88
CA HIS A 112 -0.80 4.94 -6.73
C HIS A 112 -0.02 4.67 -8.01
N ALA A 113 -0.64 4.98 -9.14
CA ALA A 113 -0.01 4.91 -10.45
C ALA A 113 0.79 6.18 -10.76
N PRO A 114 1.93 6.09 -11.44
CA PRO A 114 2.72 7.26 -11.81
C PRO A 114 1.95 8.16 -12.78
N VAL A 115 2.03 9.48 -12.55
CA VAL A 115 1.47 10.47 -13.47
C VAL A 115 2.56 10.85 -14.46
N LYS A 116 2.32 10.57 -15.73
CA LYS A 116 3.21 10.90 -16.85
C LYS A 116 2.95 12.35 -17.32
N GLU A 117 3.19 13.31 -16.48
CA GLU A 117 3.23 14.70 -16.90
C GLU A 117 4.69 15.14 -17.09
N PRO A 118 5.03 15.81 -18.20
CA PRO A 118 6.37 16.37 -18.35
C PRO A 118 6.60 17.38 -17.23
N ILE A 119 7.47 17.05 -16.28
CA ILE A 119 7.95 18.03 -15.32
C ILE A 119 9.00 18.84 -16.08
N GLU A 120 8.67 20.10 -16.43
CA GLU A 120 9.63 21.06 -16.94
C GLU A 120 10.65 21.43 -15.85
N THR A 121 11.57 20.52 -15.58
CA THR A 121 12.84 20.86 -14.96
C THR A 121 13.87 20.84 -16.06
N GLY A 122 14.63 21.93 -16.24
CA GLY A 122 15.56 22.13 -17.35
C GLY A 122 16.69 21.10 -17.52
N ASP A 123 16.67 20.00 -16.78
CA ASP A 123 17.54 18.85 -16.91
C ASP A 123 16.70 17.56 -16.88
N LYS A 124 16.73 16.82 -17.99
CA LYS A 124 16.21 15.46 -18.24
C LYS A 124 15.00 15.06 -17.39
N MET A 125 13.85 14.99 -18.04
CA MET A 125 12.61 14.41 -17.51
C MET A 125 12.89 13.01 -16.92
N ILE A 126 12.80 12.89 -15.61
CA ILE A 126 12.73 11.60 -14.94
C ILE A 126 11.25 11.31 -14.72
N GLU A 127 10.64 10.60 -15.66
CA GLU A 127 9.29 10.08 -15.46
C GLU A 127 9.31 9.01 -14.36
N PRO A 128 8.39 9.05 -13.39
CA PRO A 128 8.24 7.94 -12.47
C PRO A 128 7.81 6.72 -13.26
N SER A 129 8.62 5.67 -13.26
CA SER A 129 8.33 4.39 -13.94
C SER A 129 7.69 3.36 -13.02
N GLU A 130 7.65 3.65 -11.73
CA GLU A 130 7.26 2.73 -10.66
C GLU A 130 5.97 3.20 -9.99
N ASN A 131 5.12 2.24 -9.58
CA ASN A 131 4.01 2.54 -8.71
C ASN A 131 4.51 2.93 -7.32
N LEU A 132 3.81 3.84 -6.66
CA LEU A 132 4.01 4.14 -5.25
C LEU A 132 2.91 3.45 -4.45
N VAL A 133 3.28 2.59 -3.51
CA VAL A 133 2.33 1.97 -2.58
C VAL A 133 2.57 2.51 -1.18
N ILE A 134 1.49 3.02 -0.58
CA ILE A 134 1.49 3.45 0.81
C ILE A 134 0.88 2.31 1.63
N GLY A 135 1.68 1.72 2.52
CA GLY A 135 1.25 0.74 3.51
C GLY A 135 0.93 1.42 4.84
N THR A 136 -0.21 1.11 5.40
CA THR A 136 -0.65 1.63 6.70
C THR A 136 -1.11 0.49 7.58
N PHE A 137 -0.48 0.32 8.71
CA PHE A 137 -0.90 -0.67 9.71
C PHE A 137 -2.23 -0.29 10.34
N VAL A 138 -2.94 -1.28 10.83
CA VAL A 138 -4.18 -1.11 11.58
C VAL A 138 -4.10 -1.92 12.87
N VAL A 139 -4.51 -1.31 13.98
CA VAL A 139 -4.71 -1.98 15.26
C VAL A 139 -6.19 -1.97 15.62
N GLU A 140 -6.67 -3.10 16.12
CA GLU A 140 -7.98 -3.20 16.71
C GLU A 140 -8.01 -2.46 18.07
N SER A 141 -8.95 -1.55 18.23
CA SER A 141 -9.10 -0.77 19.46
C SER A 141 -10.57 -0.61 19.81
N SER A 142 -10.91 -0.83 21.06
CA SER A 142 -12.27 -0.56 21.57
C SER A 142 -12.66 0.92 21.50
N THR A 143 -11.67 1.80 21.35
CA THR A 143 -11.84 3.24 21.11
C THR A 143 -11.52 3.63 19.68
N GLY A 144 -11.30 2.66 18.80
CA GLY A 144 -11.01 2.85 17.38
C GLY A 144 -12.20 3.44 16.63
N ALA A 145 -11.93 3.97 15.46
CA ALA A 145 -12.96 4.56 14.63
C ALA A 145 -14.05 3.55 14.27
N LYS A 146 -15.29 3.95 14.48
CA LYS A 146 -16.48 3.19 14.14
C LYS A 146 -17.57 4.18 13.75
N SER A 147 -18.08 4.03 12.51
CA SER A 147 -19.20 4.81 12.03
C SER A 147 -20.03 3.97 11.07
N ASP A 148 -21.28 4.40 10.83
CA ASP A 148 -22.12 3.75 9.83
C ASP A 148 -21.52 3.83 8.43
N GLU A 149 -20.77 4.89 8.13
CA GLU A 149 -20.04 5.04 6.86
C GLU A 149 -18.95 3.97 6.72
N LEU A 150 -18.14 3.75 7.76
CA LEU A 150 -17.12 2.67 7.78
C LEU A 150 -17.77 1.30 7.64
N MET A 151 -18.83 1.04 8.39
CA MET A 151 -19.54 -0.24 8.33
C MET A 151 -20.14 -0.50 6.95
N SER A 152 -20.77 0.52 6.34
CA SER A 152 -21.34 0.43 4.99
C SER A 152 -20.28 0.19 3.93
N PHE A 153 -19.14 0.90 4.01
CA PHE A 153 -18.04 0.73 3.07
C PHE A 153 -17.53 -0.71 3.06
N PHE A 154 -17.27 -1.27 4.22
CA PHE A 154 -16.73 -2.61 4.31
C PHE A 154 -17.78 -3.69 3.99
N SER A 155 -19.05 -3.46 4.32
CA SER A 155 -20.14 -4.35 3.91
C SER A 155 -20.35 -4.35 2.39
N ALA A 156 -20.09 -3.25 1.72
CA ALA A 156 -20.16 -3.13 0.26
C ALA A 156 -19.14 -4.02 -0.47
N CYS A 157 -18.10 -4.47 0.23
CA CYS A 157 -17.14 -5.44 -0.29
C CYS A 157 -17.79 -6.75 -0.78
N GLU A 158 -18.95 -7.12 -0.21
CA GLU A 158 -19.68 -8.34 -0.58
C GLU A 158 -20.89 -8.08 -1.45
N SER A 159 -21.40 -6.86 -1.47
CA SER A 159 -22.67 -6.52 -2.13
C SER A 159 -22.58 -6.37 -3.65
N GLY A 160 -21.37 -6.20 -4.20
CA GLY A 160 -21.16 -5.94 -5.64
C GLY A 160 -21.68 -4.56 -6.10
N GLU A 161 -21.79 -3.61 -5.19
CA GLU A 161 -22.18 -2.24 -5.51
C GLU A 161 -21.24 -1.59 -6.51
N LYS A 162 -21.80 -0.91 -7.52
CA LYS A 162 -21.04 -0.29 -8.62
C LYS A 162 -20.38 1.04 -8.25
N SER A 163 -20.82 1.67 -7.16
CA SER A 163 -20.25 2.92 -6.68
C SER A 163 -20.36 2.98 -5.16
N VAL A 164 -19.23 3.05 -4.52
CA VAL A 164 -19.08 3.12 -3.07
C VAL A 164 -18.14 4.28 -2.74
N ARG A 165 -18.40 4.98 -1.66
CA ARG A 165 -17.51 6.06 -1.19
C ARG A 165 -16.55 5.54 -0.15
N MET A 166 -15.27 5.86 -0.32
CA MET A 166 -14.27 5.63 0.72
C MET A 166 -14.59 6.51 1.94
N PRO A 167 -14.59 5.95 3.15
CA PRO A 167 -14.90 6.71 4.36
C PRO A 167 -13.94 7.87 4.60
N LEU A 168 -14.50 9.06 4.83
CA LEU A 168 -13.73 10.27 5.13
C LEU A 168 -12.84 10.09 6.36
N GLU A 169 -13.25 9.26 7.30
CA GLU A 169 -12.49 8.92 8.50
C GLU A 169 -11.13 8.31 8.16
N ILE A 170 -11.09 7.34 7.22
CA ILE A 170 -9.83 6.73 6.75
C ILE A 170 -8.97 7.78 6.07
N ILE A 171 -9.56 8.59 5.17
CA ILE A 171 -8.84 9.66 4.47
C ILE A 171 -8.17 10.60 5.47
N LYS A 172 -8.91 11.06 6.47
CA LYS A 172 -8.41 12.00 7.49
C LYS A 172 -7.35 11.39 8.39
N GLN A 173 -7.44 10.11 8.72
CA GLN A 173 -6.41 9.46 9.52
C GLN A 173 -5.11 9.31 8.71
N VAL A 174 -5.19 8.78 7.49
CA VAL A 174 -4.01 8.53 6.64
C VAL A 174 -3.28 9.81 6.28
N THR A 175 -4.01 10.87 5.89
CA THR A 175 -3.39 12.15 5.47
C THR A 175 -2.73 12.92 6.59
N LYS A 176 -2.94 12.54 7.85
CA LYS A 176 -2.27 13.10 9.04
C LYS A 176 -1.02 12.34 9.45
N LEU A 177 -0.74 11.18 8.86
CA LEU A 177 0.45 10.40 9.18
C LEU A 177 1.68 11.11 8.60
N GLU A 178 2.73 11.24 9.42
CA GLU A 178 3.93 11.99 9.06
C GLU A 178 5.18 11.10 9.00
N HIS A 179 5.30 10.14 9.92
CA HIS A 179 6.48 9.29 10.05
C HIS A 179 6.32 8.02 9.23
N PHE A 180 7.29 7.79 8.33
CA PHE A 180 7.26 6.62 7.45
C PHE A 180 8.65 6.04 7.19
N TYR A 181 8.64 4.79 6.76
CA TYR A 181 9.75 4.09 6.16
C TYR A 181 9.57 4.03 4.65
N PHE A 182 10.66 4.14 3.92
CA PHE A 182 10.69 4.09 2.45
C PHE A 182 11.68 3.03 1.98
N TYR A 183 11.27 2.21 1.02
CA TYR A 183 12.18 1.28 0.34
C TYR A 183 11.65 0.93 -1.06
N ARG A 184 12.53 0.40 -1.92
CA ARG A 184 12.14 -0.18 -3.21
C ARG A 184 11.94 -1.67 -3.09
N GLY A 185 10.82 -2.18 -3.64
CA GLY A 185 10.43 -3.56 -3.50
C GLY A 185 9.54 -4.05 -4.64
N SER A 186 8.74 -5.05 -4.35
CA SER A 186 7.85 -5.72 -5.29
C SER A 186 6.39 -5.60 -4.88
N LEU A 187 5.50 -6.07 -5.76
CA LEU A 187 4.15 -6.48 -5.34
C LEU A 187 4.27 -7.60 -4.29
N THR A 188 3.33 -7.66 -3.36
CA THR A 188 3.22 -8.74 -2.36
C THR A 188 2.41 -9.93 -2.89
N THR A 189 1.79 -9.78 -4.06
CA THR A 189 1.04 -10.80 -4.79
C THR A 189 1.72 -11.15 -6.11
N LYS A 190 1.44 -12.34 -6.65
CA LYS A 190 1.96 -12.75 -7.96
C LYS A 190 1.62 -11.73 -9.05
N PRO A 191 2.53 -11.42 -9.96
CA PRO A 191 3.82 -12.05 -10.24
C PRO A 191 5.01 -11.50 -9.43
N TYR A 192 4.81 -10.74 -8.33
CA TYR A 192 5.84 -10.17 -7.47
C TYR A 192 6.79 -9.20 -8.18
N SER A 193 6.28 -8.44 -9.13
CA SER A 193 7.08 -7.50 -9.94
C SER A 193 7.80 -6.47 -9.07
N GLU A 194 9.13 -6.34 -9.26
CA GLU A 194 10.03 -5.48 -8.48
C GLU A 194 10.06 -4.03 -8.99
N ASN A 195 8.89 -3.42 -9.16
CA ASN A 195 8.73 -2.05 -9.65
C ASN A 195 7.87 -1.19 -8.71
N ILE A 196 8.03 -1.40 -7.42
CA ILE A 196 7.23 -0.72 -6.40
C ILE A 196 8.13 0.12 -5.48
N SER A 197 7.78 1.39 -5.35
CA SER A 197 8.25 2.24 -4.26
C SER A 197 7.29 2.14 -3.08
N TRP A 198 7.76 1.65 -1.95
CA TRP A 198 6.98 1.50 -0.74
C TRP A 198 7.19 2.67 0.22
N VAL A 199 6.10 3.21 0.72
CA VAL A 199 6.03 4.09 1.89
C VAL A 199 5.22 3.36 2.95
N VAL A 200 5.82 2.97 4.06
CA VAL A 200 5.15 2.26 5.15
C VAL A 200 5.11 3.17 6.36
N PHE A 201 3.92 3.58 6.78
CA PHE A 201 3.77 4.47 7.94
C PHE A 201 4.10 3.75 9.25
N GLU A 202 4.76 4.48 10.16
CA GLU A 202 5.13 3.98 11.49
C GLU A 202 3.91 3.80 12.39
N SER A 203 3.05 4.81 12.40
CA SER A 203 1.87 4.82 13.29
C SER A 203 0.69 4.11 12.63
N PRO A 204 0.07 3.14 13.33
CA PRO A 204 -1.11 2.45 12.81
C PRO A 204 -2.36 3.30 12.90
N LEU A 205 -3.32 3.04 12.02
CA LEU A 205 -4.71 3.47 12.18
C LEU A 205 -5.35 2.69 13.33
N GLN A 206 -6.33 3.29 13.98
CA GLN A 206 -7.12 2.64 15.03
C GLN A 206 -8.55 2.46 14.52
N LEU A 207 -8.95 1.21 14.32
CA LEU A 207 -10.30 0.86 13.89
C LEU A 207 -10.96 -0.08 14.92
N ASP A 208 -12.27 0.02 15.07
CA ASP A 208 -13.03 -0.93 15.88
C ASP A 208 -13.01 -2.31 15.22
N LYS A 209 -12.96 -3.36 16.03
CA LYS A 209 -12.92 -4.74 15.53
C LYS A 209 -14.10 -5.06 14.59
N THR A 210 -15.28 -4.57 14.90
CA THR A 210 -16.48 -4.84 14.09
C THR A 210 -16.43 -4.22 12.70
N VAL A 211 -15.56 -3.23 12.49
CA VAL A 211 -15.29 -2.62 11.18
C VAL A 211 -14.34 -3.50 10.36
N LEU A 212 -13.37 -4.14 11.01
CA LEU A 212 -12.34 -4.94 10.32
C LEU A 212 -12.82 -6.32 9.92
N ASP A 213 -13.68 -6.96 10.71
CA ASP A 213 -14.12 -8.34 10.50
C ASP A 213 -14.76 -8.60 9.11
N PRO A 214 -15.52 -7.67 8.49
CA PRO A 214 -16.08 -7.87 7.15
C PRO A 214 -15.07 -7.80 6.00
N ILE A 215 -13.89 -7.17 6.21
CA ILE A 215 -13.00 -6.79 5.11
C ILE A 215 -12.17 -7.93 4.57
N CYS A 216 -11.69 -8.77 5.45
CA CYS A 216 -10.71 -9.79 5.13
C CYS A 216 -11.13 -11.08 5.80
N PRO A 217 -11.47 -12.12 5.04
CA PRO A 217 -11.63 -13.44 5.62
C PRO A 217 -10.32 -13.84 6.31
N THR A 218 -10.42 -14.35 7.52
CA THR A 218 -9.30 -14.77 8.38
C THR A 218 -8.42 -15.87 7.77
N THR A 219 -8.80 -16.38 6.61
CA THR A 219 -8.15 -17.46 5.88
C THR A 219 -7.03 -17.02 4.94
N GLN A 220 -6.88 -15.70 4.68
CA GLN A 220 -5.82 -15.22 3.83
C GLN A 220 -4.50 -15.18 4.59
N GLU A 221 -3.56 -16.02 4.19
CA GLU A 221 -2.21 -15.98 4.73
C GLU A 221 -1.45 -14.77 4.14
N ALA A 222 -0.99 -13.87 5.01
CA ALA A 222 -0.05 -12.83 4.63
C ALA A 222 1.24 -13.44 4.06
N ARG A 223 1.77 -12.87 2.99
CA ARG A 223 3.07 -13.30 2.45
C ARG A 223 4.14 -13.17 3.51
N LYS A 224 5.00 -14.17 3.64
CA LYS A 224 6.14 -14.12 4.57
C LYS A 224 7.07 -12.94 4.23
N GLY A 225 7.61 -12.30 5.26
CA GLY A 225 8.59 -11.24 5.11
C GLY A 225 9.83 -11.69 4.35
N GLN A 226 10.24 -10.89 3.38
CA GLN A 226 11.38 -11.12 2.50
C GLN A 226 12.65 -10.48 3.07
N PRO A 227 13.83 -10.99 2.78
CA PRO A 227 15.09 -10.41 3.23
C PRO A 227 15.35 -9.04 2.56
N TRP A 228 16.10 -8.18 3.22
CA TRP A 228 16.45 -6.86 2.67
C TRP A 228 17.39 -6.95 1.46
N ASN A 229 18.21 -7.99 1.36
CA ASN A 229 19.12 -8.24 0.24
C ASN A 229 19.92 -6.99 -0.17
N ARG A 230 20.60 -6.34 0.79
CA ARG A 230 21.42 -5.13 0.61
C ARG A 230 20.61 -3.86 0.21
N ARG A 231 19.29 -3.89 0.24
CA ARG A 231 18.49 -2.67 0.07
C ARG A 231 18.64 -1.74 1.25
N PHE A 232 18.57 -0.45 0.97
CA PHE A 232 18.41 0.54 2.02
C PHE A 232 16.93 0.70 2.34
N VAL A 233 16.62 0.62 3.63
CA VAL A 233 15.34 1.08 4.16
C VAL A 233 15.59 2.43 4.82
N LEU A 234 14.85 3.43 4.39
CA LEU A 234 15.01 4.82 4.82
C LEU A 234 13.86 5.20 5.75
N ARG A 235 14.09 6.15 6.67
CA ARG A 235 13.04 6.76 7.49
C ARG A 235 13.12 8.28 7.40
N ASN A 236 11.98 8.97 7.48
CA ASN A 236 11.92 10.43 7.40
C ASN A 236 11.89 11.13 8.79
N PHE A 237 12.11 10.40 9.86
CA PHE A 237 12.12 10.88 11.24
C PHE A 237 13.38 10.39 11.98
N GLN A 238 13.69 11.02 13.12
CA GLN A 238 14.84 10.71 13.98
C GLN A 238 14.49 9.78 15.12
#